data_36fdadc459c973245f302bc7e0d2c902
#
_entry.id   36fdadc459c973245f302bc7e0d2c902
#
_cell.length_a   1.000
_cell.length_b   1.000
_cell.length_c   1.000
_cell.angle_alpha   90.00
_cell.angle_beta   90.00
_cell.angle_gamma   90.00
#
_symmetry.space_group_name_H-M   'P 1'
#
loop_
_entity.id
_entity.type
_entity.pdbx_description
1 polymer ?
#
loop_
_entity_poly.entity_id
_entity_poly.type
_entity_poly.pdbx_seq_one_letter_code
_entity_poly.pdbx_strand_id
1 'polypeptide(L)'
;MNYPNEWTQKEFLENKIKLEKNGIKVILVDTILVPMEKTDSQTYNPFELKQEPEGSVFVFYCDTGKATLDRLKEYKSKFPKYHCISLRGGKGYWRKNMMIFEND
;
A
#
# COMPACT_ATOMS: atom_id res chain seq x y z
N MET A 1 -3.27 17.11 -0.94
CA MET A 1 -3.23 16.12 -2.04
C MET A 1 -4.42 15.19 -1.94
N ASN A 2 -5.09 14.96 -3.06
CA ASN A 2 -6.18 13.98 -3.10
C ASN A 2 -5.62 12.62 -3.46
N TYR A 3 -5.87 11.64 -2.61
CA TYR A 3 -5.42 10.28 -2.84
C TYR A 3 -6.49 9.50 -3.59
N PRO A 4 -6.12 8.78 -4.67
CA PRO A 4 -7.08 7.92 -5.37
C PRO A 4 -7.40 6.69 -4.53
N ASN A 5 -8.36 5.90 -4.98
CA ASN A 5 -8.70 4.64 -4.30
C ASN A 5 -7.70 3.52 -4.62
N GLU A 6 -7.04 3.61 -5.75
CA GLU A 6 -6.10 2.59 -6.19
C GLU A 6 -4.81 3.20 -6.73
N TRP A 7 -3.72 2.47 -6.57
CA TRP A 7 -2.47 2.71 -7.29
C TRP A 7 -2.09 1.43 -8.02
N THR A 8 -1.56 1.59 -9.24
CA THR A 8 -0.86 0.49 -9.92
C THR A 8 0.49 0.28 -9.22
N GLN A 9 1.17 -0.82 -9.53
CA GLN A 9 2.51 -1.05 -8.99
C GLN A 9 3.46 0.10 -9.30
N LYS A 10 3.42 0.60 -10.53
CA LYS A 10 4.26 1.72 -10.94
C LYS A 10 3.96 2.97 -10.11
N GLU A 11 2.68 3.28 -9.96
CA GLU A 11 2.26 4.44 -9.17
C GLU A 11 2.66 4.27 -7.71
N PHE A 12 2.53 3.06 -7.16
CA PHE A 12 2.95 2.78 -5.80
C PHE A 12 4.45 3.06 -5.61
N LEU A 13 5.29 2.54 -6.51
CA LEU A 13 6.74 2.73 -6.42
C LEU A 13 7.13 4.19 -6.54
N GLU A 14 6.56 4.89 -7.51
CA GLU A 14 6.84 6.31 -7.73
C GLU A 14 6.38 7.16 -6.54
N ASN A 15 5.16 6.92 -6.07
CA ASN A 15 4.59 7.71 -4.99
C ASN A 15 5.28 7.41 -3.66
N LYS A 16 5.70 6.16 -3.43
CA LYS A 16 6.44 5.80 -2.23
C LYS A 16 7.71 6.64 -2.12
N ILE A 17 8.49 6.70 -3.18
CA ILE A 17 9.72 7.48 -3.21
C ILE A 17 9.41 8.97 -2.96
N LYS A 18 8.45 9.49 -3.68
CA LYS A 18 8.08 10.91 -3.61
C LYS A 18 7.57 11.31 -2.24
N LEU A 19 6.67 10.51 -1.67
CA LEU A 19 6.06 10.83 -0.38
C LEU A 19 7.05 10.66 0.77
N GLU A 20 7.89 9.62 0.71
CA GLU A 20 8.88 9.40 1.77
C GLU A 20 9.96 10.49 1.78
N LYS A 21 10.27 11.09 0.64
CA LYS A 21 11.12 12.27 0.60
C LYS A 21 10.51 13.45 1.35
N ASN A 22 9.19 13.49 1.43
CA ASN A 22 8.47 14.55 2.12
C ASN A 22 8.10 14.19 3.55
N GLY A 23 8.65 13.10 4.07
CA GLY A 23 8.43 12.69 5.44
C GLY A 23 7.13 11.91 5.66
N ILE A 24 6.46 11.48 4.59
CA ILE A 24 5.22 10.70 4.68
C ILE A 24 5.56 9.23 4.49
N LYS A 25 5.26 8.41 5.51
CA LYS A 25 5.55 6.99 5.48
C LYS A 25 4.53 6.24 4.62
N VAL A 26 5.00 5.36 3.75
CA VAL A 26 4.15 4.54 2.87
C VAL A 26 4.38 3.08 3.22
N ILE A 27 3.31 2.40 3.62
CA ILE A 27 3.37 1.01 4.11
C ILE A 27 2.56 0.11 3.22
N LEU A 28 3.20 -0.93 2.72
CA LEU A 28 2.53 -1.97 1.94
C LEU A 28 1.97 -3.01 2.91
N VAL A 29 0.65 -3.21 2.87
CA VAL A 29 -0.07 -4.05 3.84
C VAL A 29 -0.55 -5.34 3.19
N ASP A 30 -0.08 -6.47 3.71
CA ASP A 30 -0.46 -7.80 3.26
C ASP A 30 -1.75 -8.25 3.94
N THR A 31 -2.81 -8.48 3.18
CA THR A 31 -4.10 -8.93 3.71
C THR A 31 -4.34 -10.42 3.51
N ILE A 32 -3.38 -11.14 2.90
CA ILE A 32 -3.54 -12.56 2.56
C ILE A 32 -2.47 -13.47 3.17
N LEU A 33 -1.60 -12.91 4.00
CA LEU A 33 -0.50 -13.64 4.65
C LEU A 33 0.49 -14.25 3.64
N VAL A 34 0.67 -13.59 2.52
CA VAL A 34 1.63 -14.00 1.49
C VAL A 34 2.47 -12.80 1.12
N PRO A 35 3.67 -12.66 1.70
CA PRO A 35 4.54 -11.52 1.40
C PRO A 35 4.92 -11.48 -0.07
N MET A 36 5.01 -10.28 -0.61
CA MET A 36 5.52 -10.09 -1.96
C MET A 36 7.04 -10.04 -1.93
N GLU A 37 7.66 -10.69 -2.91
CA GLU A 37 9.11 -10.73 -2.98
C GLU A 37 9.72 -9.33 -3.15
N LYS A 38 10.86 -9.12 -2.50
CA LYS A 38 11.62 -7.86 -2.57
C LYS A 38 10.83 -6.64 -2.08
N THR A 39 9.92 -6.85 -1.14
CA THR A 39 9.17 -5.76 -0.53
C THR A 39 9.23 -5.86 0.98
N ASP A 40 8.97 -4.73 1.66
CA ASP A 40 8.86 -4.67 3.10
C ASP A 40 7.40 -4.71 3.52
N SER A 41 6.60 -5.59 2.89
CA SER A 41 5.19 -5.68 3.23
C SER A 41 5.00 -6.14 4.68
N GLN A 42 4.00 -5.55 5.33
CA GLN A 42 3.62 -5.90 6.70
C GLN A 42 2.30 -6.63 6.67
N THR A 43 2.18 -7.68 7.48
CA THR A 43 0.91 -8.38 7.66
C THR A 43 -0.11 -7.42 8.26
N TYR A 44 -1.35 -7.49 7.77
CA TYR A 44 -2.45 -6.66 8.28
C TYR A 44 -2.64 -6.88 9.78
N ASN A 45 -2.44 -5.84 10.56
CA ASN A 45 -2.65 -5.82 12.00
C ASN A 45 -3.11 -4.41 12.39
N PRO A 46 -4.41 -4.23 12.70
CA PRO A 46 -4.93 -2.90 13.00
C PRO A 46 -4.23 -2.20 14.16
N PHE A 47 -3.82 -2.95 15.18
CA PHE A 47 -3.13 -2.37 16.33
C PHE A 47 -1.79 -1.78 15.93
N GLU A 48 -1.02 -2.51 15.15
CA GLU A 48 0.29 -2.04 14.69
C GLU A 48 0.15 -0.87 13.72
N LEU A 49 -0.81 -0.96 12.80
CA LEU A 49 -1.03 0.12 11.83
C LEU A 49 -1.42 1.43 12.50
N LYS A 50 -2.20 1.37 13.57
CA LYS A 50 -2.60 2.56 14.32
C LYS A 50 -1.46 3.19 15.13
N GLN A 51 -0.32 2.52 15.25
CA GLN A 51 0.88 3.07 15.87
C GLN A 51 1.71 3.91 14.90
N GLU A 52 1.43 3.82 13.60
CA GLU A 52 2.16 4.58 12.60
C GLU A 52 1.82 6.07 12.68
N PRO A 53 2.71 6.95 12.24
CA PRO A 53 2.44 8.40 12.28
C PRO A 53 1.17 8.75 11.50
N GLU A 54 0.37 9.65 12.05
CA GLU A 54 -0.83 10.13 11.36
C GLU A 54 -0.45 10.74 10.01
N GLY A 55 -1.28 10.50 9.00
CA GLY A 55 -1.00 10.93 7.64
C GLY A 55 -0.22 9.90 6.82
N SER A 56 0.21 8.80 7.43
CA SER A 56 0.86 7.71 6.70
C SER A 56 -0.11 7.12 5.67
N VAL A 57 0.46 6.53 4.62
CA VAL A 57 -0.30 5.92 3.54
C VAL A 57 -0.21 4.39 3.65
N PHE A 58 -1.34 3.73 3.75
CA PHE A 58 -1.43 2.28 3.78
C PHE A 58 -1.89 1.79 2.40
N VAL A 59 -1.06 0.97 1.77
CA VAL A 59 -1.39 0.38 0.47
C VAL A 59 -1.68 -1.09 0.71
N PHE A 60 -2.96 -1.44 0.67
CA PHE A 60 -3.43 -2.81 0.94
C PHE A 60 -3.38 -3.64 -0.33
N TYR A 61 -2.89 -4.87 -0.23
CA TYR A 61 -2.92 -5.78 -1.37
C TYR A 61 -3.52 -7.13 -1.01
N CYS A 62 -4.13 -7.74 -2.02
CA CYS A 62 -4.61 -9.12 -2.00
C CYS A 62 -4.10 -9.80 -3.28
N ASP A 63 -4.70 -10.93 -3.68
CA ASP A 63 -4.23 -11.64 -4.88
C ASP A 63 -4.44 -10.86 -6.18
N THR A 64 -5.62 -10.26 -6.36
CA THR A 64 -6.00 -9.61 -7.63
C THR A 64 -6.26 -8.11 -7.50
N GLY A 65 -6.29 -7.59 -6.28
CA GLY A 65 -6.66 -6.20 -6.03
C GLY A 65 -8.16 -5.98 -5.87
N LYS A 66 -8.98 -7.00 -6.15
CA LYS A 66 -10.44 -6.85 -6.06
C LYS A 66 -10.93 -6.83 -4.62
N ALA A 67 -10.47 -7.76 -3.79
CA ALA A 67 -10.92 -7.84 -2.40
C ALA A 67 -10.53 -6.59 -1.61
N THR A 68 -9.30 -6.10 -1.79
CA THR A 68 -8.86 -4.89 -1.09
C THR A 68 -9.60 -3.65 -1.58
N LEU A 69 -9.93 -3.58 -2.86
CA LEU A 69 -10.73 -2.47 -3.39
C LEU A 69 -12.15 -2.51 -2.82
N ASP A 70 -12.76 -3.71 -2.76
CA ASP A 70 -14.10 -3.86 -2.19
C ASP A 70 -14.15 -3.50 -0.72
N ARG A 71 -13.07 -3.73 0.03
CA ARG A 71 -12.97 -3.43 1.46
C ARG A 71 -12.41 -2.06 1.76
N LEU A 72 -12.06 -1.29 0.76
CA LEU A 72 -11.38 -0.01 0.97
C LEU A 72 -12.18 0.95 1.83
N LYS A 73 -13.49 0.98 1.66
CA LYS A 73 -14.37 1.83 2.45
C LYS A 73 -14.30 1.48 3.94
N GLU A 74 -14.21 0.18 4.25
CA GLU A 74 -14.06 -0.28 5.63
C GLU A 74 -12.70 0.13 6.19
N TYR A 75 -11.64 -0.01 5.39
CA TYR A 75 -10.31 0.43 5.83
C TYR A 75 -10.29 1.92 6.11
N LYS A 76 -10.90 2.73 5.25
CA LYS A 76 -10.98 4.18 5.47
C LYS A 76 -11.73 4.53 6.75
N SER A 77 -12.79 3.79 7.06
CA SER A 77 -13.53 4.00 8.31
C SER A 77 -12.73 3.59 9.54
N LYS A 78 -11.94 2.52 9.42
CA LYS A 78 -11.13 2.01 10.53
C LYS A 78 -9.88 2.88 10.76
N PHE A 79 -9.33 3.48 9.71
CA PHE A 79 -8.10 4.26 9.78
C PHE A 79 -8.33 5.70 9.28
N PRO A 80 -9.19 6.49 9.99
CA PRO A 80 -9.58 7.82 9.49
C PRO A 80 -8.45 8.84 9.49
N LYS A 81 -7.37 8.59 10.23
CA LYS A 81 -6.22 9.49 10.31
C LYS A 81 -5.12 9.14 9.31
N TYR A 82 -5.39 8.20 8.43
CA TYR A 82 -4.44 7.68 7.45
C TYR A 82 -5.06 7.69 6.06
N HIS A 83 -4.22 7.50 5.05
CA HIS A 83 -4.68 7.39 3.68
C HIS A 83 -4.67 5.92 3.29
N CYS A 84 -5.80 5.41 2.80
CA CYS A 84 -5.95 3.99 2.45
C CYS A 84 -6.08 3.84 0.94
N ILE A 85 -5.22 3.02 0.37
CA ILE A 85 -5.12 2.79 -1.08
C ILE A 85 -5.16 1.28 -1.31
N SER A 86 -5.84 0.83 -2.37
CA SER A 86 -5.79 -0.56 -2.81
C SER A 86 -4.76 -0.70 -3.91
N LEU A 87 -3.91 -1.72 -3.83
CA LEU A 87 -2.93 -1.99 -4.89
C LEU A 87 -3.62 -2.70 -6.04
N ARG A 88 -3.72 -2.02 -7.19
CA ARG A 88 -4.38 -2.57 -8.37
C ARG A 88 -3.61 -3.79 -8.88
N GLY A 89 -4.35 -4.87 -9.16
CA GLY A 89 -3.75 -6.11 -9.61
C GLY A 89 -3.16 -6.97 -8.50
N GLY A 90 -2.95 -6.40 -7.33
CA GLY A 90 -2.47 -7.13 -6.17
C GLY A 90 -1.19 -7.90 -6.40
N LYS A 91 -1.02 -8.99 -5.64
CA LYS A 91 0.17 -9.84 -5.76
C LYS A 91 0.26 -10.53 -7.12
N GLY A 92 -0.89 -10.89 -7.71
CA GLY A 92 -0.91 -11.63 -8.98
C GLY A 92 -0.30 -10.87 -10.14
N TYR A 93 -0.38 -9.55 -10.13
CA TYR A 93 0.16 -8.70 -11.19
C TYR A 93 1.47 -8.02 -10.80
N TRP A 94 2.00 -8.34 -9.62
CA TRP A 94 3.25 -7.75 -9.16
C TRP A 94 4.42 -8.21 -10.03
N ARG A 95 5.18 -7.24 -10.53
CA ARG A 95 6.34 -7.49 -11.40
C ARG A 95 7.63 -7.12 -10.69
N LYS A 96 8.49 -8.10 -10.48
CA LYS A 96 9.77 -7.90 -9.80
C LYS A 96 10.67 -6.90 -10.51
N ASN A 97 10.62 -6.88 -11.84
CA ASN A 97 11.52 -6.03 -12.63
C ASN A 97 11.29 -4.55 -12.41
N MET A 98 10.08 -4.17 -11.99
CA MET A 98 9.78 -2.76 -11.74
C MET A 98 10.49 -2.21 -10.51
N MET A 99 10.99 -3.08 -9.64
CA MET A 99 11.75 -2.64 -8.47
C MET A 99 13.09 -2.02 -8.86
N ILE A 100 13.55 -2.28 -10.08
CA ILE A 100 14.80 -1.72 -10.58
C ILE A 100 14.74 -0.19 -10.70
N PHE A 101 13.55 0.35 -10.89
CA PHE A 101 13.39 1.81 -10.99
C PHE A 101 13.88 2.56 -9.76
N GLU A 102 13.84 1.92 -8.60
CA GLU A 102 14.29 2.56 -7.38
C GLU A 102 15.79 2.75 -7.32
N ASN A 103 16.53 2.01 -8.13
CA ASN A 103 17.98 2.00 -8.13
C ASN A 103 18.59 2.81 -9.29
N ASP A 104 17.77 3.28 -10.18
CA ASP A 104 18.21 4.10 -11.30
C ASP A 104 18.14 5.62 -10.93
#